data_67bd69e6b30f81e1c2e07a97aa995df4
#
_entry.id   67bd69e6b30f81e1c2e07a97aa995df4
#
_cell.length_a   1.000
_cell.length_b   1.000
_cell.length_c   1.000
_cell.angle_alpha   90.00
_cell.angle_beta   90.00
_cell.angle_gamma   90.00
#
_symmetry.space_group_name_H-M   'P 1'
#
loop_
_entity.id
_entity.type
_entity.pdbx_description
1 polymer ?
#
loop_
_entity_poly.entity_id
_entity_poly.type
_entity_poly.pdbx_seq_one_letter_code
_entity_poly.pdbx_strand_id
1 'polypeptide(L)'
;MISPFWTSAVLFAAYVLNCWVLLPVAKWGSLGEYKHNLMSNRLFLANGSRYPVTALLGPNNTFNETAYKEYGPAYMGTQQVWGMFFDYASYISALTWMALFGFTKIRENVRILISRARSRGLESVNHSYTDRLNIIQRSYKEVPLWWYIALFVVSFTTIITILAKGLFFIPIWTFFVAIGTSGFMILPFAWLYSFTNFQVEIGTFNELIYGYMIHAGSSHRHPAGSSTYGAIAGDIW
;
A
#
# COMPACT_ATOMS: atom_id res chain seq x y z
N MET A 1 -14.07 13.46 9.82
CA MET A 1 -14.45 12.21 10.52
C MET A 1 -13.98 12.29 11.96
N ILE A 2 -14.80 11.92 12.93
CA ILE A 2 -14.41 11.88 14.34
C ILE A 2 -13.98 10.43 14.60
N SER A 3 -12.71 10.21 14.81
CA SER A 3 -12.20 8.88 15.17
C SER A 3 -12.76 8.47 16.54
N PRO A 4 -13.19 7.23 16.72
CA PRO A 4 -13.60 6.73 18.02
C PRO A 4 -12.45 6.87 19.03
N PHE A 5 -12.76 7.29 20.24
CA PHE A 5 -11.76 7.49 21.29
C PHE A 5 -10.88 6.24 21.52
N TRP A 6 -11.49 5.07 21.49
CA TRP A 6 -10.79 3.79 21.65
C TRP A 6 -9.72 3.54 20.59
N THR A 7 -10.01 3.90 19.34
CA THR A 7 -9.02 3.75 18.24
C THR A 7 -7.82 4.64 18.50
N SER A 8 -8.04 5.90 18.88
CA SER A 8 -6.97 6.84 19.22
C SER A 8 -6.17 6.39 20.43
N ALA A 9 -6.83 5.85 21.46
CA ALA A 9 -6.19 5.36 22.67
C ALA A 9 -5.32 4.12 22.38
N VAL A 10 -5.80 3.18 21.56
CA VAL A 10 -5.05 1.99 21.17
C VAL A 10 -3.84 2.35 20.30
N LEU A 11 -4.01 3.27 19.34
CA LEU A 11 -2.91 3.76 18.53
C LEU A 11 -1.82 4.44 19.36
N PHE A 12 -2.22 5.28 20.33
CA PHE A 12 -1.27 5.91 21.24
C PHE A 12 -0.53 4.89 22.10
N ALA A 13 -1.24 3.94 22.69
CA ALA A 13 -0.62 2.87 23.49
C ALA A 13 0.34 2.01 22.66
N ALA A 14 -0.04 1.66 21.44
CA ALA A 14 0.81 0.93 20.52
C ALA A 14 2.07 1.72 20.13
N TYR A 15 1.94 3.02 19.90
CA TYR A 15 3.06 3.91 19.62
C TYR A 15 4.06 3.97 20.79
N VAL A 16 3.56 4.18 22.02
CA VAL A 16 4.38 4.20 23.23
C VAL A 16 5.10 2.86 23.42
N LEU A 17 4.37 1.74 23.29
CA LEU A 17 4.95 0.40 23.41
C LEU A 17 6.05 0.17 22.35
N ASN A 18 5.79 0.53 21.10
CA ASN A 18 6.75 0.35 20.03
C ASN A 18 8.00 1.22 20.23
N CYS A 19 7.84 2.53 20.36
CA CYS A 19 8.97 3.47 20.37
C CYS A 19 9.75 3.46 21.68
N TRP A 20 9.11 3.21 22.82
CA TRP A 20 9.76 3.32 24.14
C TRP A 20 10.15 1.98 24.74
N VAL A 21 9.56 0.89 24.30
CA VAL A 21 9.85 -0.43 24.83
C VAL A 21 10.49 -1.33 23.77
N LEU A 22 9.80 -1.59 22.68
CA LEU A 22 10.25 -2.60 21.71
C LEU A 22 11.51 -2.18 20.96
N LEU A 23 11.60 -0.93 20.50
CA LEU A 23 12.79 -0.44 19.81
C LEU A 23 14.04 -0.43 20.68
N PRO A 24 14.03 0.10 21.91
CA PRO A 24 15.16 -0.01 22.83
C PRO A 24 15.53 -1.46 23.14
N VAL A 25 14.56 -2.31 23.43
CA VAL A 25 14.81 -3.74 23.72
C VAL A 25 15.43 -4.44 22.50
N ALA A 26 14.93 -4.20 21.29
CA ALA A 26 15.50 -4.76 20.08
C ALA A 26 16.96 -4.33 19.87
N LYS A 27 17.26 -3.05 20.08
CA LYS A 27 18.61 -2.52 19.87
C LYS A 27 19.61 -2.99 20.92
N TRP A 28 19.27 -2.90 22.20
CA TRP A 28 20.20 -3.21 23.30
C TRP A 28 20.09 -4.64 23.84
N GLY A 29 18.96 -5.31 23.56
CA GLY A 29 18.76 -6.71 23.91
C GLY A 29 19.37 -7.71 22.92
N SER A 30 20.11 -7.24 21.91
CA SER A 30 20.76 -8.08 20.88
C SER A 30 19.78 -9.04 20.16
N LEU A 31 18.53 -8.62 19.97
CA LEU A 31 17.51 -9.38 19.25
C LEU A 31 17.74 -9.42 17.73
N GLY A 32 18.95 -9.14 17.28
CA GLY A 32 19.36 -9.14 15.89
C GLY A 32 20.62 -8.30 15.71
N GLU A 33 21.09 -8.15 14.48
CA GLU A 33 22.25 -7.33 14.16
C GLU A 33 21.90 -5.82 14.10
N TYR A 34 21.15 -5.29 15.05
CA TYR A 34 20.73 -3.89 15.09
C TYR A 34 21.84 -2.96 15.58
N LYS A 35 22.98 -2.94 14.87
CA LYS A 35 24.15 -2.14 15.22
C LYS A 35 24.02 -0.65 14.84
N HIS A 36 23.06 -0.33 13.96
CA HIS A 36 22.93 1.01 13.38
C HIS A 36 22.02 1.92 14.22
N ASN A 37 21.90 3.19 13.80
CA ASN A 37 21.16 4.20 14.54
C ASN A 37 19.70 3.79 14.79
N LEU A 38 19.20 4.06 16.00
CA LEU A 38 17.87 3.64 16.44
C LEU A 38 16.77 4.24 15.57
N MET A 39 16.80 5.56 15.40
CA MET A 39 15.78 6.32 14.66
C MET A 39 16.40 6.97 13.44
N SER A 40 16.50 6.25 12.34
CA SER A 40 17.04 6.77 11.10
C SER A 40 16.37 6.10 9.90
N ASN A 41 15.96 6.92 8.94
CA ASN A 41 15.44 6.48 7.64
C ASN A 41 16.56 6.32 6.58
N ARG A 42 17.82 6.35 7.00
CA ARG A 42 18.98 6.22 6.11
C ARG A 42 19.40 4.77 6.01
N LEU A 43 20.00 4.46 4.86
CA LEU A 43 20.68 3.18 4.64
C LEU A 43 22.13 3.28 5.09
N PHE A 44 22.65 2.18 5.61
CA PHE A 44 24.00 2.07 6.17
C PHE A 44 24.77 0.93 5.50
N LEU A 45 26.10 1.06 5.46
CA LEU A 45 27.02 -0.03 5.17
C LEU A 45 27.24 -0.89 6.41
N ALA A 46 27.84 -2.07 6.25
CA ALA A 46 28.19 -2.95 7.36
C ALA A 46 29.07 -2.29 8.44
N ASN A 47 29.87 -1.30 8.05
CA ASN A 47 30.73 -0.52 8.94
C ASN A 47 30.00 0.62 9.68
N GLY A 48 28.69 0.82 9.45
CA GLY A 48 27.89 1.88 10.07
C GLY A 48 27.96 3.23 9.35
N SER A 49 28.75 3.38 8.31
CA SER A 49 28.76 4.60 7.50
C SER A 49 27.52 4.66 6.58
N ARG A 50 27.20 5.87 6.11
CA ARG A 50 26.05 6.08 5.23
C ARG A 50 26.24 5.35 3.90
N TYR A 51 25.22 4.61 3.45
CA TYR A 51 25.25 3.92 2.18
C TYR A 51 25.23 4.93 1.00
N PRO A 52 26.17 4.86 0.06
CA PRO A 52 26.24 5.79 -1.06
C PRO A 52 25.23 5.40 -2.15
N VAL A 53 23.95 5.68 -1.94
CA VAL A 53 22.87 5.31 -2.88
C VAL A 53 23.10 5.84 -4.29
N THR A 54 23.69 7.03 -4.40
CA THR A 54 24.01 7.64 -5.70
C THR A 54 25.07 6.87 -6.49
N ALA A 55 25.96 6.15 -5.83
CA ALA A 55 26.97 5.32 -6.49
C ALA A 55 26.36 4.06 -7.15
N LEU A 56 25.16 3.66 -6.72
CA LEU A 56 24.42 2.58 -7.35
C LEU A 56 23.73 2.98 -8.66
N LEU A 57 23.70 4.28 -8.96
CA LEU A 57 23.13 4.80 -10.18
C LEU A 57 24.20 4.86 -11.27
N GLY A 58 24.07 4.02 -12.27
CA GLY A 58 24.90 4.06 -13.48
C GLY A 58 24.42 5.14 -14.47
N PRO A 59 25.00 5.15 -15.68
CA PRO A 59 24.56 6.01 -16.78
C PRO A 59 23.04 5.84 -17.00
N ASN A 60 22.35 6.94 -17.24
CA ASN A 60 20.89 6.97 -17.39
C ASN A 60 20.10 6.50 -16.16
N ASN A 61 20.68 6.63 -14.97
CA ASN A 61 20.08 6.19 -13.70
C ASN A 61 19.73 4.69 -13.66
N THR A 62 20.39 3.86 -14.45
CA THR A 62 20.25 2.41 -14.38
C THR A 62 20.95 1.85 -13.15
N PHE A 63 20.50 0.68 -12.67
CA PHE A 63 21.13 0.03 -11.52
C PHE A 63 22.55 -0.48 -11.88
N ASN A 64 23.54 -0.10 -11.08
CA ASN A 64 24.93 -0.53 -11.24
C ASN A 64 25.24 -1.74 -10.35
N GLU A 65 25.18 -2.94 -10.94
CA GLU A 65 25.43 -4.19 -10.22
C GLU A 65 26.89 -4.29 -9.72
N THR A 66 27.85 -3.70 -10.43
CA THR A 66 29.27 -3.73 -10.03
C THR A 66 29.48 -2.96 -8.73
N ALA A 67 28.92 -1.75 -8.66
CA ALA A 67 28.96 -0.94 -7.44
C ALA A 67 28.21 -1.64 -6.28
N TYR A 68 27.07 -2.29 -6.54
CA TYR A 68 26.35 -3.03 -5.51
C TYR A 68 27.16 -4.21 -4.95
N LYS A 69 27.89 -4.93 -5.80
CA LYS A 69 28.77 -6.02 -5.34
C LYS A 69 29.95 -5.51 -4.54
N GLU A 70 30.48 -4.31 -4.85
CA GLU A 70 31.57 -3.67 -4.13
C GLU A 70 31.15 -3.18 -2.75
N TYR A 71 30.01 -2.47 -2.66
CA TYR A 71 29.52 -1.93 -1.38
C TYR A 71 28.80 -2.97 -0.52
N GLY A 72 28.30 -4.04 -1.12
CA GLY A 72 27.54 -5.09 -0.44
C GLY A 72 26.11 -4.68 -0.09
N PRO A 73 25.42 -5.47 0.77
CA PRO A 73 24.03 -5.24 1.13
C PRO A 73 23.86 -3.95 1.96
N ALA A 74 22.74 -3.27 1.74
CA ALA A 74 22.37 -2.10 2.51
C ALA A 74 21.69 -2.52 3.82
N TYR A 75 22.05 -1.88 4.91
CA TYR A 75 21.46 -2.08 6.23
C TYR A 75 20.58 -0.91 6.61
N MET A 76 19.51 -1.17 7.33
CA MET A 76 18.54 -0.17 7.78
C MET A 76 18.65 0.07 9.28
N GLY A 77 18.16 1.24 9.72
CA GLY A 77 18.02 1.54 11.14
C GLY A 77 16.96 0.66 11.79
N THR A 78 17.08 0.44 13.11
CA THR A 78 16.20 -0.45 13.88
C THR A 78 14.73 -0.08 13.71
N GLN A 79 14.37 1.19 13.76
CA GLN A 79 13.00 1.66 13.59
C GLN A 79 12.44 1.31 12.21
N GLN A 80 13.23 1.44 11.15
CA GLN A 80 12.76 1.16 9.80
C GLN A 80 12.50 -0.34 9.59
N VAL A 81 13.35 -1.20 10.13
CA VAL A 81 13.14 -2.66 10.11
C VAL A 81 11.87 -3.05 10.87
N TRP A 82 11.68 -2.49 12.07
CA TRP A 82 10.48 -2.72 12.86
C TRP A 82 9.22 -2.14 12.20
N GLY A 83 9.33 -0.96 11.57
CA GLY A 83 8.24 -0.38 10.78
C GLY A 83 7.78 -1.35 9.71
N MET A 84 8.68 -1.85 8.86
CA MET A 84 8.35 -2.85 7.84
C MET A 84 7.75 -4.14 8.43
N PHE A 85 8.28 -4.62 9.55
CA PHE A 85 7.72 -5.79 10.22
C PHE A 85 6.26 -5.55 10.63
N PHE A 86 5.95 -4.40 11.24
CA PHE A 86 4.59 -4.08 11.65
C PHE A 86 3.66 -3.80 10.46
N ASP A 87 4.16 -3.24 9.36
CA ASP A 87 3.39 -3.08 8.12
C ASP A 87 2.93 -4.45 7.61
N TYR A 88 3.84 -5.43 7.49
CA TYR A 88 3.45 -6.79 7.09
C TYR A 88 2.56 -7.48 8.13
N ALA A 89 2.81 -7.29 9.41
CA ALA A 89 1.96 -7.82 10.48
C ALA A 89 0.55 -7.23 10.41
N SER A 90 0.40 -5.96 10.03
CA SER A 90 -0.90 -5.31 9.86
C SER A 90 -1.71 -5.94 8.73
N TYR A 91 -1.09 -6.31 7.60
CA TYR A 91 -1.78 -7.01 6.51
C TYR A 91 -2.30 -8.37 6.95
N ILE A 92 -1.45 -9.16 7.64
CA ILE A 92 -1.86 -10.48 8.15
C ILE A 92 -2.98 -10.32 9.18
N SER A 93 -2.87 -9.36 10.08
CA SER A 93 -3.88 -9.05 11.08
C SER A 93 -5.20 -8.64 10.43
N ALA A 94 -5.17 -7.76 9.43
CA ALA A 94 -6.35 -7.32 8.69
C ALA A 94 -7.06 -8.49 7.98
N LEU A 95 -6.30 -9.33 7.28
CA LEU A 95 -6.83 -10.52 6.61
C LEU A 95 -7.41 -11.53 7.60
N THR A 96 -6.72 -11.77 8.73
CA THR A 96 -7.20 -12.66 9.78
C THR A 96 -8.48 -12.13 10.40
N TRP A 97 -8.54 -10.83 10.69
CA TRP A 97 -9.74 -10.21 11.24
C TRP A 97 -10.93 -10.33 10.28
N MET A 98 -10.70 -10.08 8.99
CA MET A 98 -11.75 -10.25 7.97
C MET A 98 -12.22 -11.69 7.86
N ALA A 99 -11.29 -12.66 7.91
CA ALA A 99 -11.66 -14.07 7.85
C ALA A 99 -12.49 -14.52 9.07
N LEU A 100 -12.12 -14.05 10.27
CA LEU A 100 -12.80 -14.47 11.51
C LEU A 100 -14.13 -13.76 11.72
N PHE A 101 -14.17 -12.45 11.51
CA PHE A 101 -15.33 -11.62 11.89
C PHE A 101 -16.11 -11.08 10.69
N GLY A 102 -15.49 -10.96 9.54
CA GLY A 102 -16.06 -10.34 8.35
C GLY A 102 -16.71 -11.30 7.38
N PHE A 103 -16.26 -12.54 7.35
CA PHE A 103 -16.65 -13.50 6.30
C PHE A 103 -18.16 -13.67 6.15
N THR A 104 -18.90 -13.75 7.24
CA THR A 104 -20.36 -13.90 7.22
C THR A 104 -21.04 -12.69 6.58
N LYS A 105 -20.62 -11.48 6.96
CA LYS A 105 -21.18 -10.22 6.41
C LYS A 105 -20.78 -10.01 4.95
N ILE A 106 -19.55 -10.33 4.59
CA ILE A 106 -19.08 -10.26 3.19
C ILE A 106 -19.90 -11.19 2.33
N ARG A 107 -20.08 -12.44 2.76
CA ARG A 107 -20.90 -13.44 2.02
C ARG A 107 -22.34 -12.98 1.84
N GLU A 108 -22.95 -12.41 2.87
CA GLU A 108 -24.30 -11.86 2.81
C GLU A 108 -24.39 -10.69 1.83
N ASN A 109 -23.50 -9.73 1.93
CA ASN A 109 -23.46 -8.57 1.03
C ASN A 109 -23.21 -8.97 -0.43
N VAL A 110 -22.27 -9.89 -0.67
CA VAL A 110 -22.02 -10.43 -2.02
C VAL A 110 -23.28 -11.14 -2.56
N ARG A 111 -23.97 -11.91 -1.72
CA ARG A 111 -25.23 -12.56 -2.11
C ARG A 111 -26.31 -11.55 -2.47
N ILE A 112 -26.43 -10.48 -1.69
CA ILE A 112 -27.34 -9.36 -1.96
C ILE A 112 -26.98 -8.67 -3.28
N LEU A 113 -25.70 -8.38 -3.51
CA LEU A 113 -25.25 -7.76 -4.76
C LEU A 113 -25.52 -8.62 -5.98
N ILE A 114 -25.23 -9.93 -5.89
CA ILE A 114 -25.52 -10.89 -6.99
C ILE A 114 -27.04 -10.98 -7.25
N SER A 115 -27.86 -11.07 -6.20
CA SER A 115 -29.31 -11.12 -6.35
C SER A 115 -29.88 -9.85 -6.98
N ARG A 116 -29.34 -8.67 -6.61
CA ARG A 116 -29.72 -7.37 -7.18
C ARG A 116 -29.26 -7.22 -8.64
N ALA A 117 -28.04 -7.63 -8.96
CA ALA A 117 -27.55 -7.64 -10.35
C ALA A 117 -28.41 -8.53 -11.25
N ARG A 118 -28.94 -9.65 -10.71
CA ARG A 118 -29.82 -10.59 -11.43
C ARG A 118 -31.24 -10.05 -11.61
N SER A 119 -31.72 -9.22 -10.68
CA SER A 119 -33.09 -8.68 -10.71
C SER A 119 -33.26 -7.38 -11.50
N ARG A 120 -32.25 -6.89 -12.22
CA ARG A 120 -32.25 -5.64 -13.02
C ARG A 120 -32.77 -4.38 -12.29
N GLY A 121 -32.71 -4.36 -10.96
CA GLY A 121 -33.21 -3.24 -10.15
C GLY A 121 -32.11 -2.42 -9.51
N LEU A 122 -31.45 -1.53 -10.26
CA LEU A 122 -30.51 -0.54 -9.72
C LEU A 122 -31.17 0.56 -8.86
N GLU A 123 -32.50 0.72 -8.99
CA GLU A 123 -33.22 1.81 -8.30
C GLU A 123 -33.40 1.64 -6.78
N SER A 124 -33.26 0.42 -6.26
CA SER A 124 -33.62 0.17 -4.85
C SER A 124 -32.50 0.39 -3.83
N VAL A 125 -31.28 0.69 -4.28
CA VAL A 125 -30.13 0.84 -3.37
C VAL A 125 -30.24 2.12 -2.52
N ASN A 126 -30.76 3.19 -3.11
CA ASN A 126 -30.85 4.50 -2.44
C ASN A 126 -31.87 4.57 -1.30
N HIS A 127 -32.86 3.66 -1.26
CA HIS A 127 -33.90 3.68 -0.25
C HIS A 127 -33.63 2.83 1.01
N SER A 128 -32.60 1.97 0.97
CA SER A 128 -32.31 1.04 2.07
C SER A 128 -31.53 1.65 3.25
N TYR A 129 -30.89 2.79 3.04
CA TYR A 129 -30.11 3.45 4.08
C TYR A 129 -30.86 4.67 4.62
N THR A 130 -31.28 4.60 5.90
CA THR A 130 -31.97 5.66 6.61
C THR A 130 -31.05 6.55 7.45
N ASP A 131 -29.74 6.38 7.27
CA ASP A 131 -28.73 7.17 7.94
C ASP A 131 -28.81 8.65 7.53
N ARG A 132 -28.60 9.54 8.51
CA ARG A 132 -28.74 11.00 8.34
C ARG A 132 -27.87 11.56 7.21
N LEU A 133 -26.69 10.98 7.00
CA LEU A 133 -25.76 11.37 5.96
C LEU A 133 -26.32 11.01 4.57
N ASN A 134 -26.88 9.83 4.41
CA ASN A 134 -27.51 9.39 3.18
C ASN A 134 -28.78 10.19 2.84
N ILE A 135 -29.55 10.62 3.87
CA ILE A 135 -30.71 11.48 3.67
C ILE A 135 -30.27 12.85 3.12
N ILE A 136 -29.20 13.43 3.65
CA ILE A 136 -28.67 14.71 3.18
C ILE A 136 -28.08 14.55 1.76
N GLN A 137 -27.34 13.47 1.50
CA GLN A 137 -26.75 13.21 0.18
C GLN A 137 -27.81 13.06 -0.94
N ARG A 138 -29.01 12.56 -0.63
CA ARG A 138 -30.12 12.45 -1.61
C ARG A 138 -30.58 13.80 -2.14
N SER A 139 -30.32 14.90 -1.43
CA SER A 139 -30.66 16.25 -1.90
C SER A 139 -29.69 16.78 -2.96
N TYR A 140 -28.53 16.17 -3.13
CA TYR A 140 -27.56 16.54 -4.13
C TYR A 140 -27.81 15.77 -5.45
N LYS A 141 -27.66 16.49 -6.55
CA LYS A 141 -27.76 15.90 -7.89
C LYS A 141 -26.57 14.96 -8.11
N GLU A 142 -26.84 13.70 -8.39
CA GLU A 142 -25.80 12.72 -8.68
C GLU A 142 -25.03 13.07 -9.95
N VAL A 143 -23.72 12.86 -9.90
CA VAL A 143 -22.85 13.04 -11.08
C VAL A 143 -23.10 11.89 -12.05
N PRO A 144 -23.39 12.16 -13.33
CA PRO A 144 -23.65 11.10 -14.31
C PRO A 144 -22.43 10.17 -14.46
N LEU A 145 -22.67 8.88 -14.59
CA LEU A 145 -21.63 7.84 -14.69
C LEU A 145 -20.60 8.11 -15.80
N TRP A 146 -21.02 8.74 -16.89
CA TRP A 146 -20.12 9.05 -18.00
C TRP A 146 -18.96 9.99 -17.64
N TRP A 147 -19.13 10.86 -16.64
CA TRP A 147 -18.05 11.71 -16.14
C TRP A 147 -16.92 10.85 -15.55
N TYR A 148 -17.25 9.87 -14.74
CA TYR A 148 -16.26 8.95 -14.16
C TYR A 148 -15.57 8.12 -15.24
N ILE A 149 -16.34 7.65 -16.23
CA ILE A 149 -15.79 6.89 -17.36
C ILE A 149 -14.86 7.79 -18.20
N ALA A 150 -15.26 9.01 -18.49
CA ALA A 150 -14.44 9.94 -19.26
C ALA A 150 -13.12 10.26 -18.54
N LEU A 151 -13.18 10.55 -17.24
CA LEU A 151 -12.01 10.83 -16.41
C LEU A 151 -11.09 9.60 -16.34
N PHE A 152 -11.65 8.42 -16.18
CA PHE A 152 -10.89 7.16 -16.19
C PHE A 152 -10.18 6.96 -17.53
N VAL A 153 -10.88 7.10 -18.65
CA VAL A 153 -10.30 6.90 -20.00
C VAL A 153 -9.19 7.91 -20.26
N VAL A 154 -9.38 9.19 -19.91
CA VAL A 154 -8.35 10.22 -20.09
C VAL A 154 -7.12 9.91 -19.25
N SER A 155 -7.29 9.61 -17.96
CA SER A 155 -6.19 9.28 -17.06
C SER A 155 -5.44 8.01 -17.50
N PHE A 156 -6.18 6.97 -17.86
CA PHE A 156 -5.64 5.71 -18.34
C PHE A 156 -4.81 5.89 -19.63
N THR A 157 -5.36 6.61 -20.61
CA THR A 157 -4.67 6.90 -21.89
C THR A 157 -3.41 7.73 -21.65
N THR A 158 -3.47 8.70 -20.75
CA THR A 158 -2.32 9.54 -20.39
C THR A 158 -1.20 8.69 -19.77
N ILE A 159 -1.51 7.83 -18.81
CA ILE A 159 -0.51 6.96 -18.15
C ILE A 159 0.09 5.98 -19.16
N ILE A 160 -0.72 5.33 -20.00
CA ILE A 160 -0.19 4.42 -21.03
C ILE A 160 0.71 5.15 -22.02
N THR A 161 0.36 6.38 -22.42
CA THR A 161 1.19 7.17 -23.32
C THR A 161 2.53 7.51 -22.70
N ILE A 162 2.57 7.86 -21.42
CA ILE A 162 3.79 8.15 -20.66
C ILE A 162 4.66 6.90 -20.54
N LEU A 163 4.04 5.76 -20.23
CA LEU A 163 4.73 4.46 -20.14
C LEU A 163 5.30 4.02 -21.50
N ALA A 164 4.54 4.20 -22.58
CA ALA A 164 4.98 3.86 -23.93
C ALA A 164 6.16 4.71 -24.41
N LYS A 165 6.26 5.96 -23.93
CA LYS A 165 7.41 6.84 -24.17
C LYS A 165 8.64 6.50 -23.31
N GLY A 166 8.56 5.53 -22.41
CA GLY A 166 9.64 5.15 -21.52
C GLY A 166 10.04 6.20 -20.48
N LEU A 167 9.13 7.13 -20.15
CA LEU A 167 9.37 8.18 -19.17
C LEU A 167 9.32 7.65 -17.73
N PHE A 168 8.64 6.54 -17.50
CA PHE A 168 8.68 5.79 -16.26
C PHE A 168 9.53 4.52 -16.42
N PHE A 169 10.20 4.14 -15.34
CA PHE A 169 11.12 2.99 -15.30
C PHE A 169 10.41 1.65 -15.03
N ILE A 170 9.16 1.53 -15.43
CA ILE A 170 8.35 0.33 -15.25
C ILE A 170 7.83 -0.20 -16.60
N PRO A 171 7.79 -1.51 -16.78
CA PRO A 171 7.19 -2.12 -17.97
C PRO A 171 5.68 -1.90 -18.02
N ILE A 172 5.11 -1.76 -19.21
CA ILE A 172 3.67 -1.51 -19.40
C ILE A 172 2.80 -2.61 -18.77
N TRP A 173 3.24 -3.87 -18.83
CA TRP A 173 2.47 -5.00 -18.29
C TRP A 173 2.32 -4.94 -16.75
N THR A 174 3.31 -4.36 -16.03
CA THR A 174 3.23 -4.19 -14.58
C THR A 174 2.13 -3.21 -14.16
N PHE A 175 1.80 -2.26 -15.02
CA PHE A 175 0.69 -1.34 -14.80
C PHE A 175 -0.66 -2.08 -14.72
N PHE A 176 -0.90 -3.03 -15.61
CA PHE A 176 -2.12 -3.85 -15.54
C PHE A 176 -2.17 -4.73 -14.30
N VAL A 177 -1.02 -5.26 -13.89
CA VAL A 177 -0.92 -6.02 -12.63
C VAL A 177 -1.20 -5.10 -11.43
N ALA A 178 -0.66 -3.87 -11.43
CA ALA A 178 -0.92 -2.88 -10.38
C ALA A 178 -2.42 -2.58 -10.22
N ILE A 179 -3.12 -2.31 -11.32
CA ILE A 179 -4.57 -2.07 -11.29
C ILE A 179 -5.32 -3.32 -10.79
N GLY A 180 -4.94 -4.50 -11.25
CA GLY A 180 -5.58 -5.75 -10.84
C GLY A 180 -5.40 -6.05 -9.35
N THR A 181 -4.19 -5.94 -8.83
CA THR A 181 -3.89 -6.16 -7.40
C THR A 181 -4.57 -5.12 -6.51
N SER A 182 -4.50 -3.85 -6.90
CA SER A 182 -5.14 -2.77 -6.15
C SER A 182 -6.67 -2.90 -6.16
N GLY A 183 -7.26 -3.19 -7.31
CA GLY A 183 -8.71 -3.41 -7.41
C GLY A 183 -9.19 -4.61 -6.57
N PHE A 184 -8.37 -5.65 -6.46
CA PHE A 184 -8.68 -6.80 -5.60
C PHE A 184 -8.57 -6.45 -4.11
N MET A 185 -7.54 -5.67 -3.73
CA MET A 185 -7.27 -5.32 -2.34
C MET A 185 -8.19 -4.21 -1.80
N ILE A 186 -8.66 -3.30 -2.66
CA ILE A 186 -9.46 -2.15 -2.23
C ILE A 186 -10.76 -2.56 -1.53
N LEU A 187 -11.44 -3.59 -2.03
CA LEU A 187 -12.71 -4.02 -1.46
C LEU A 187 -12.59 -4.51 -0.01
N PRO A 188 -11.70 -5.46 0.32
CA PRO A 188 -11.55 -5.93 1.70
C PRO A 188 -11.01 -4.83 2.63
N PHE A 189 -10.08 -4.00 2.18
CA PHE A 189 -9.52 -2.96 3.03
C PHE A 189 -10.46 -1.77 3.22
N ALA A 190 -11.22 -1.36 2.21
CA ALA A 190 -12.27 -0.36 2.37
C ALA A 190 -13.36 -0.82 3.35
N TRP A 191 -13.71 -2.10 3.29
CA TRP A 191 -14.65 -2.69 4.25
C TRP A 191 -14.05 -2.70 5.68
N LEU A 192 -12.79 -3.10 5.85
CA LEU A 192 -12.10 -3.02 7.14
C LEU A 192 -12.08 -1.59 7.68
N TYR A 193 -11.71 -0.61 6.84
CA TYR A 193 -11.68 0.80 7.19
C TYR A 193 -13.04 1.31 7.68
N SER A 194 -14.14 0.88 7.05
CA SER A 194 -15.50 1.29 7.43
C SER A 194 -15.88 0.91 8.86
N PHE A 195 -15.30 -0.16 9.42
CA PHE A 195 -15.58 -0.63 10.78
C PHE A 195 -14.55 -0.17 11.80
N THR A 196 -13.27 -0.14 11.42
CA THR A 196 -12.17 0.11 12.34
C THR A 196 -11.66 1.54 12.29
N ASN A 197 -11.97 2.27 11.22
CA ASN A 197 -11.37 3.57 10.89
C ASN A 197 -9.82 3.51 10.83
N PHE A 198 -9.28 2.31 10.60
CA PHE A 198 -7.84 2.08 10.44
C PHE A 198 -7.53 1.88 8.97
N GLN A 199 -6.74 2.77 8.42
CA GLN A 199 -6.27 2.70 7.04
C GLN A 199 -4.99 1.86 6.98
N VAL A 200 -5.02 0.79 6.20
CA VAL A 200 -3.86 -0.07 5.96
C VAL A 200 -3.14 0.47 4.72
N GLU A 201 -1.88 0.85 4.88
CA GLU A 201 -1.06 1.30 3.75
C GLU A 201 -0.72 0.11 2.85
N ILE A 202 -1.15 0.17 1.59
CA ILE A 202 -0.93 -0.92 0.62
C ILE A 202 0.39 -0.73 -0.14
N GLY A 203 1.00 0.45 -0.07
CA GLY A 203 2.19 0.81 -0.82
C GLY A 203 3.34 -0.18 -0.64
N THR A 204 3.72 -0.48 0.59
CA THR A 204 4.81 -1.42 0.94
C THR A 204 4.59 -2.83 0.38
N PHE A 205 3.35 -3.31 0.42
CA PHE A 205 3.00 -4.61 -0.14
C PHE A 205 3.14 -4.65 -1.67
N ASN A 206 2.70 -3.59 -2.33
CA ASN A 206 2.83 -3.47 -3.77
C ASN A 206 4.30 -3.35 -4.22
N GLU A 207 5.14 -2.64 -3.46
CA GLU A 207 6.59 -2.57 -3.71
C GLU A 207 7.25 -3.95 -3.63
N LEU A 208 6.84 -4.78 -2.68
CA LEU A 208 7.31 -6.16 -2.57
C LEU A 208 6.90 -7.00 -3.78
N ILE A 209 5.64 -6.90 -4.24
CA ILE A 209 5.15 -7.60 -5.44
C ILE A 209 5.98 -7.18 -6.65
N TYR A 210 6.23 -5.88 -6.83
CA TYR A 210 7.05 -5.39 -7.93
C TYR A 210 8.47 -5.95 -7.87
N GLY A 211 9.09 -5.92 -6.70
CA GLY A 211 10.44 -6.49 -6.49
C GLY A 211 10.53 -7.97 -6.83
N TYR A 212 9.48 -8.73 -6.56
CA TYR A 212 9.39 -10.14 -6.95
C TYR A 212 9.18 -10.33 -8.45
N MET A 213 8.35 -9.50 -9.09
CA MET A 213 8.07 -9.58 -10.53
C MET A 213 9.27 -9.20 -11.42
N ILE A 214 10.08 -8.25 -10.98
CA ILE A 214 11.24 -7.78 -11.73
C ILE A 214 12.48 -8.57 -11.31
N HIS A 215 12.79 -9.61 -12.07
CA HIS A 215 13.95 -10.48 -11.83
C HIS A 215 15.29 -9.75 -11.99
N ALA A 216 16.30 -10.28 -11.31
CA ALA A 216 17.68 -9.81 -11.45
C ALA A 216 18.15 -9.86 -12.91
N GLY A 217 18.75 -8.76 -13.38
CA GLY A 217 19.30 -8.68 -14.75
C GLY A 217 18.35 -8.12 -15.81
N SER A 218 17.13 -7.73 -15.47
CA SER A 218 16.27 -7.03 -16.42
C SER A 218 16.67 -5.55 -16.57
N SER A 219 16.58 -5.03 -17.80
CA SER A 219 16.80 -3.59 -18.10
C SER A 219 15.86 -2.65 -17.32
N HIS A 220 14.80 -3.18 -16.73
CA HIS A 220 13.79 -2.45 -15.94
C HIS A 220 14.10 -2.41 -14.44
N ARG A 221 15.26 -2.88 -14.00
CA ARG A 221 15.72 -2.82 -12.62
C ARG A 221 16.19 -1.41 -12.26
N HIS A 222 15.26 -0.48 -12.19
CA HIS A 222 15.55 0.88 -11.79
C HIS A 222 15.15 1.08 -10.33
N PRO A 223 15.97 1.75 -9.49
CA PRO A 223 15.63 2.00 -8.09
C PRO A 223 14.30 2.71 -7.87
N ALA A 224 13.92 3.61 -8.79
CA ALA A 224 12.65 4.31 -8.75
C ALA A 224 11.45 3.45 -9.25
N GLY A 225 11.68 2.28 -9.86
CA GLY A 225 10.61 1.47 -10.41
C GLY A 225 9.68 0.92 -9.34
N SER A 226 10.22 0.44 -8.23
CA SER A 226 9.46 -0.07 -7.08
C SER A 226 8.57 1.02 -6.48
N SER A 227 9.14 2.20 -6.22
CA SER A 227 8.41 3.34 -5.68
C SER A 227 7.33 3.84 -6.65
N THR A 228 7.62 3.88 -7.96
CA THR A 228 6.62 4.27 -8.98
C THR A 228 5.48 3.26 -9.04
N TYR A 229 5.79 1.97 -8.98
CA TYR A 229 4.76 0.92 -8.94
C TYR A 229 3.92 1.01 -7.66
N GLY A 230 4.56 1.20 -6.50
CA GLY A 230 3.91 1.37 -5.22
C GLY A 230 2.96 2.56 -5.22
N ALA A 231 3.37 3.70 -5.78
CA ALA A 231 2.51 4.87 -5.94
C ALA A 231 1.31 4.60 -6.84
N ILE A 232 1.51 4.03 -8.04
CA ILE A 232 0.42 3.70 -8.96
C ILE A 232 -0.58 2.73 -8.33
N ALA A 233 -0.10 1.74 -7.61
CA ALA A 233 -0.94 0.70 -7.03
C ALA A 233 -1.51 1.09 -5.65
N GLY A 234 -0.83 1.98 -4.91
CA GLY A 234 -1.19 2.39 -3.55
C GLY A 234 -2.13 3.59 -3.51
N ASP A 235 -1.98 4.54 -4.43
CA ASP A 235 -2.75 5.79 -4.46
C ASP A 235 -4.16 5.65 -5.06
N ILE A 236 -4.61 4.43 -5.31
CA ILE A 236 -6.00 4.15 -5.73
C ILE A 236 -7.00 4.25 -4.55
N TRP A 237 -6.50 4.51 -3.35
CA TRP A 237 -7.27 4.73 -2.13
C TRP A 237 -7.87 6.13 -2.02
#